data_a55eb6bfb7c5037202868927f1204d80
#
_entry.id   a55eb6bfb7c5037202868927f1204d80
#
_cell.length_a   1.000
_cell.length_b   1.000
_cell.length_c   1.000
_cell.angle_alpha   90.00
_cell.angle_beta   90.00
_cell.angle_gamma   90.00
#
_symmetry.space_group_name_H-M   'P 1'
#
loop_
_entity.id
_entity.type
_entity.pdbx_description
1 polymer ?
#
loop_
_entity_poly.entity_id
_entity_poly.type
_entity_poly.pdbx_seq_one_letter_code
_entity_poly.pdbx_strand_id
1 'polypeptide(L)'
;MAQITYVEAIRGALEEEMRRDDRVLVMGEDVGAKGGVFGATAGLFAEFGEERVIDTPLAEAAIVGVSIGCALAGLRPVAEIQFLDFIPPAMDQIINEAAKIRYRSNGDWSCPMVIRAPCGGGVHVHGALYHSQSLEALFAHVPGLKVVIPSTPADAKGLLLSAIRDPDPVCFFEHKALYRSLREEVPEGEHRVPIGKSRVARAGVDLSCITYGATVHEALAAAERLGHDGIEVEVLDLRTVRPLDREAIIATARKTGKVLVCHEANLAVGVGAEVAAIVAEECFQQLDAPVMRLGGPEVPAIPFAEPLAEVYCLGPEKIDAKLRQLAAY
;
A
#
# COMPACT_ATOMS: atom_id res chain seq x y z
N MET A 1 -20.78 -8.39 -13.25
CA MET A 1 -19.47 -8.43 -12.57
C MET A 1 -19.69 -9.03 -11.17
N ALA A 2 -18.86 -9.98 -10.73
CA ALA A 2 -18.99 -10.55 -9.39
C ALA A 2 -18.39 -9.60 -8.36
N GLN A 3 -19.04 -9.46 -7.22
CA GLN A 3 -18.45 -8.77 -6.07
C GLN A 3 -17.43 -9.68 -5.39
N ILE A 4 -16.16 -9.28 -5.41
CA ILE A 4 -15.06 -10.04 -4.82
C ILE A 4 -14.39 -9.26 -3.69
N THR A 5 -13.77 -10.00 -2.77
CA THR A 5 -12.98 -9.42 -1.69
C THR A 5 -11.62 -8.92 -2.20
N TYR A 6 -10.96 -8.10 -1.38
CA TYR A 6 -9.62 -7.60 -1.68
C TYR A 6 -8.60 -8.75 -1.87
N VAL A 7 -8.61 -9.80 -1.01
CA VAL A 7 -7.70 -10.95 -1.17
C VAL A 7 -8.02 -11.78 -2.42
N GLU A 8 -9.31 -11.90 -2.79
CA GLU A 8 -9.73 -12.54 -4.05
C GLU A 8 -9.25 -11.73 -5.26
N ALA A 9 -9.24 -10.40 -5.19
CA ALA A 9 -8.72 -9.53 -6.25
C ALA A 9 -7.20 -9.70 -6.43
N ILE A 10 -6.43 -9.80 -5.34
CA ILE A 10 -4.99 -10.13 -5.36
C ILE A 10 -4.77 -11.48 -6.03
N ARG A 11 -5.48 -12.53 -5.59
CA ARG A 11 -5.37 -13.86 -6.16
C ARG A 11 -5.69 -13.88 -7.65
N GLY A 12 -6.79 -13.23 -8.04
CA GLY A 12 -7.18 -13.13 -9.44
C GLY A 12 -6.15 -12.40 -10.31
N ALA A 13 -5.46 -11.39 -9.79
CA ALA A 13 -4.38 -10.71 -10.50
C ALA A 13 -3.17 -11.64 -10.70
N LEU A 14 -2.78 -12.41 -9.69
CA LEU A 14 -1.70 -13.41 -9.82
C LEU A 14 -2.05 -14.47 -10.85
N GLU A 15 -3.24 -15.04 -10.74
CA GLU A 15 -3.77 -16.06 -11.67
C GLU A 15 -3.77 -15.55 -13.12
N GLU A 16 -4.28 -14.34 -13.35
CA GLU A 16 -4.34 -13.71 -14.68
C GLU A 16 -2.93 -13.51 -15.27
N GLU A 17 -1.98 -12.99 -14.49
CA GLU A 17 -0.62 -12.75 -14.96
C GLU A 17 0.17 -14.05 -15.16
N MET A 18 -0.01 -15.06 -14.33
CA MET A 18 0.62 -16.37 -14.50
C MET A 18 0.08 -17.12 -15.73
N ARG A 19 -1.19 -16.96 -16.08
CA ARG A 19 -1.74 -17.50 -17.35
C ARG A 19 -1.23 -16.73 -18.57
N ARG A 20 -1.02 -15.43 -18.44
CA ARG A 20 -0.60 -14.56 -19.54
C ARG A 20 0.89 -14.70 -19.88
N ASP A 21 1.74 -14.91 -18.88
CA ASP A 21 3.20 -14.86 -19.04
C ASP A 21 3.86 -16.00 -18.23
N ASP A 22 4.44 -16.96 -18.92
CA ASP A 22 5.09 -18.13 -18.31
C ASP A 22 6.32 -17.77 -17.45
N ARG A 23 6.83 -16.56 -17.54
CA ARG A 23 7.93 -16.06 -16.73
C ARG A 23 7.49 -15.62 -15.33
N VAL A 24 6.20 -15.41 -15.10
CA VAL A 24 5.67 -15.02 -13.79
C VAL A 24 5.65 -16.22 -12.87
N LEU A 25 6.27 -16.10 -11.73
CA LEU A 25 6.27 -17.12 -10.66
C LEU A 25 6.01 -16.49 -9.30
N VAL A 26 5.47 -17.25 -8.37
CA VAL A 26 5.21 -16.84 -6.99
C VAL A 26 6.11 -17.66 -6.08
N MET A 27 6.79 -17.02 -5.13
CA MET A 27 7.60 -17.71 -4.13
C MET A 27 7.45 -17.08 -2.75
N GLY A 28 7.55 -17.89 -1.72
CA GLY A 28 7.44 -17.48 -0.33
C GLY A 28 7.10 -18.65 0.58
N GLU A 29 6.88 -18.37 1.85
CA GLU A 29 6.51 -19.38 2.82
C GLU A 29 5.03 -19.73 2.68
N ASP A 30 4.72 -21.05 2.65
CA ASP A 30 3.35 -21.57 2.60
C ASP A 30 2.51 -21.10 1.39
N VAL A 31 3.13 -20.53 0.35
CA VAL A 31 2.42 -20.00 -0.84
C VAL A 31 1.91 -21.12 -1.76
N GLY A 32 2.47 -22.32 -1.66
CA GLY A 32 2.16 -23.46 -2.49
C GLY A 32 0.87 -24.17 -2.08
N ALA A 33 0.97 -25.42 -1.61
CA ALA A 33 -0.19 -26.26 -1.30
C ALA A 33 -1.14 -25.66 -0.26
N LYS A 34 -0.62 -24.86 0.68
CA LYS A 34 -1.42 -24.17 1.71
C LYS A 34 -2.19 -22.97 1.16
N GLY A 35 -1.69 -22.34 0.10
CA GLY A 35 -2.32 -21.19 -0.54
C GLY A 35 -2.08 -19.84 0.15
N GLY A 36 -0.99 -19.72 0.90
CA GLY A 36 -0.65 -18.53 1.67
C GLY A 36 -1.40 -18.40 3.00
N VAL A 37 -0.83 -17.67 3.95
CA VAL A 37 -1.41 -17.47 5.29
C VAL A 37 -2.81 -16.86 5.24
N PHE A 38 -3.07 -16.00 4.28
CA PHE A 38 -4.36 -15.31 4.10
C PHE A 38 -5.18 -15.84 2.92
N GLY A 39 -4.69 -16.84 2.19
CA GLY A 39 -5.36 -17.41 1.03
C GLY A 39 -5.15 -16.61 -0.26
N ALA A 40 -4.14 -15.74 -0.32
CA ALA A 40 -3.85 -14.92 -1.50
C ALA A 40 -3.33 -15.75 -2.69
N THR A 41 -2.77 -16.93 -2.45
CA THR A 41 -2.25 -17.85 -3.48
C THR A 41 -3.04 -19.16 -3.56
N ALA A 42 -4.21 -19.23 -2.90
CA ALA A 42 -5.04 -20.44 -2.89
C ALA A 42 -5.42 -20.89 -4.30
N GLY A 43 -5.14 -22.15 -4.62
CA GLY A 43 -5.42 -22.77 -5.93
C GLY A 43 -4.31 -22.63 -6.96
N LEU A 44 -3.40 -21.64 -6.85
CA LEU A 44 -2.34 -21.41 -7.84
C LEU A 44 -1.40 -22.61 -7.96
N PHE A 45 -1.04 -23.25 -6.85
CA PHE A 45 -0.18 -24.43 -6.88
C PHE A 45 -0.80 -25.60 -7.68
N ALA A 46 -2.10 -25.84 -7.52
CA ALA A 46 -2.79 -26.88 -8.26
C ALA A 46 -2.87 -26.61 -9.77
N GLU A 47 -2.93 -25.33 -10.17
CA GLU A 47 -3.01 -24.94 -11.57
C GLU A 47 -1.64 -24.84 -12.25
N PHE A 48 -0.64 -24.22 -11.58
CA PHE A 48 0.64 -23.87 -12.21
C PHE A 48 1.80 -24.78 -11.81
N GLY A 49 1.64 -25.63 -10.80
CA GLY A 49 2.67 -26.57 -10.36
C GLY A 49 3.78 -25.96 -9.51
N GLU A 50 4.66 -26.85 -9.03
CA GLU A 50 5.74 -26.51 -8.09
C GLU A 50 6.88 -25.67 -8.70
N GLU A 51 7.04 -25.68 -10.01
CA GLU A 51 8.04 -24.87 -10.71
C GLU A 51 7.66 -23.38 -10.78
N ARG A 52 6.37 -23.07 -10.63
CA ARG A 52 5.82 -21.72 -10.74
C ARG A 52 5.24 -21.16 -9.45
N VAL A 53 4.89 -22.04 -8.51
CA VAL A 53 4.43 -21.66 -7.16
C VAL A 53 5.31 -22.39 -6.15
N ILE A 54 6.31 -21.67 -5.64
CA ILE A 54 7.46 -22.25 -4.94
C ILE A 54 7.34 -22.00 -3.44
N ASP A 55 7.11 -23.05 -2.67
CA ASP A 55 7.24 -22.99 -1.22
C ASP A 55 8.72 -22.90 -0.84
N THR A 56 9.08 -21.89 -0.06
CA THR A 56 10.43 -21.67 0.40
C THR A 56 10.57 -22.01 1.90
N PRO A 57 11.78 -22.32 2.39
CA PRO A 57 12.05 -22.22 3.81
C PRO A 57 11.83 -20.82 4.35
N LEU A 58 11.65 -20.68 5.68
CA LEU A 58 11.58 -19.42 6.41
C LEU A 58 12.96 -18.74 6.37
N ALA A 59 13.17 -17.89 5.35
CA ALA A 59 14.43 -17.19 5.12
C ALA A 59 14.20 -15.97 4.20
N GLU A 60 13.68 -14.88 4.71
CA GLU A 60 13.24 -13.72 3.92
C GLU A 60 14.36 -13.12 3.07
N ALA A 61 15.59 -13.10 3.60
CA ALA A 61 16.77 -12.69 2.82
C ALA A 61 16.99 -13.57 1.58
N ALA A 62 16.79 -14.88 1.72
CA ALA A 62 16.91 -15.82 0.59
C ALA A 62 15.73 -15.68 -0.38
N ILE A 63 14.50 -15.51 0.12
CA ILE A 63 13.31 -15.31 -0.72
C ILE A 63 13.54 -14.12 -1.65
N VAL A 64 13.92 -12.97 -1.12
CA VAL A 64 14.18 -11.76 -1.91
C VAL A 64 15.43 -11.92 -2.78
N GLY A 65 16.53 -12.47 -2.25
CA GLY A 65 17.79 -12.64 -2.98
C GLY A 65 17.65 -13.59 -4.19
N VAL A 66 16.94 -14.71 -4.02
CA VAL A 66 16.62 -15.63 -5.13
C VAL A 66 15.71 -14.96 -6.15
N SER A 67 14.71 -14.19 -5.69
CA SER A 67 13.84 -13.43 -6.60
C SER A 67 14.62 -12.43 -7.45
N ILE A 68 15.61 -11.74 -6.89
CA ILE A 68 16.51 -10.86 -7.67
C ILE A 68 17.24 -11.67 -8.75
N GLY A 69 17.79 -12.84 -8.38
CA GLY A 69 18.46 -13.73 -9.35
C GLY A 69 17.52 -14.19 -10.47
N CYS A 70 16.30 -14.59 -10.14
CA CYS A 70 15.26 -14.94 -11.11
C CYS A 70 14.91 -13.76 -12.04
N ALA A 71 14.78 -12.55 -11.51
CA ALA A 71 14.50 -11.35 -12.30
C ALA A 71 15.64 -11.05 -13.28
N LEU A 72 16.90 -11.16 -12.85
CA LEU A 72 18.08 -10.99 -13.69
C LEU A 72 18.22 -12.10 -14.77
N ALA A 73 17.71 -13.30 -14.47
CA ALA A 73 17.62 -14.40 -15.44
C ALA A 73 16.44 -14.27 -16.43
N GLY A 74 15.64 -13.19 -16.34
CA GLY A 74 14.56 -12.89 -17.28
C GLY A 74 13.18 -13.36 -16.83
N LEU A 75 13.04 -13.88 -15.60
CA LEU A 75 11.76 -14.22 -14.99
C LEU A 75 11.10 -12.98 -14.35
N ARG A 76 9.85 -13.15 -13.88
CA ARG A 76 9.08 -12.12 -13.17
C ARG A 76 8.58 -12.65 -11.83
N PRO A 77 9.44 -12.71 -10.83
CA PRO A 77 9.08 -13.26 -9.52
C PRO A 77 8.19 -12.30 -8.74
N VAL A 78 7.20 -12.90 -8.07
CA VAL A 78 6.40 -12.27 -7.04
C VAL A 78 6.77 -12.94 -5.72
N ALA A 79 7.60 -12.27 -4.93
CA ALA A 79 8.04 -12.72 -3.62
C ALA A 79 7.02 -12.34 -2.56
N GLU A 80 6.49 -13.30 -1.80
CA GLU A 80 5.63 -13.04 -0.65
C GLU A 80 6.43 -13.14 0.65
N ILE A 81 6.40 -12.08 1.45
CA ILE A 81 6.81 -12.07 2.85
C ILE A 81 5.53 -12.09 3.68
N GLN A 82 5.37 -13.07 4.57
CA GLN A 82 4.09 -13.34 5.25
C GLN A 82 3.52 -12.15 6.04
N PHE A 83 4.38 -11.28 6.57
CA PHE A 83 4.03 -10.01 7.23
C PHE A 83 5.12 -9.00 6.99
N LEU A 84 4.74 -7.73 6.81
CA LEU A 84 5.71 -6.64 6.60
C LEU A 84 6.70 -6.52 7.77
N ASP A 85 6.27 -6.90 8.97
CA ASP A 85 7.10 -6.98 10.18
C ASP A 85 8.32 -7.91 10.03
N PHE A 86 8.25 -8.93 9.17
CA PHE A 86 9.31 -9.92 8.96
C PHE A 86 10.29 -9.54 7.84
N ILE A 87 10.07 -8.42 7.16
CA ILE A 87 10.93 -8.01 6.05
C ILE A 87 12.35 -7.53 6.43
N PRO A 88 12.66 -7.11 7.70
CA PRO A 88 13.97 -6.59 8.06
C PRO A 88 15.16 -7.47 7.68
N PRO A 89 15.14 -8.82 7.78
CA PRO A 89 16.25 -9.66 7.32
C PRO A 89 16.56 -9.53 5.81
N ALA A 90 15.59 -9.10 4.99
CA ALA A 90 15.73 -8.93 3.54
C ALA A 90 16.10 -7.49 3.13
N MET A 91 16.26 -6.55 4.06
CA MET A 91 16.48 -5.14 3.75
C MET A 91 17.74 -4.89 2.92
N ASP A 92 18.81 -5.65 3.13
CA ASP A 92 20.02 -5.52 2.32
C ASP A 92 19.75 -5.87 0.85
N GLN A 93 19.07 -6.98 0.58
CA GLN A 93 18.71 -7.43 -0.77
C GLN A 93 17.79 -6.40 -1.46
N ILE A 94 16.86 -5.80 -0.72
CA ILE A 94 15.92 -4.82 -1.26
C ILE A 94 16.63 -3.49 -1.55
N ILE A 95 17.34 -2.94 -0.56
CA ILE A 95 17.90 -1.58 -0.61
C ILE A 95 19.20 -1.54 -1.41
N ASN A 96 20.10 -2.50 -1.20
CA ASN A 96 21.43 -2.46 -1.78
C ASN A 96 21.52 -3.17 -3.12
N GLU A 97 20.67 -4.18 -3.36
CA GLU A 97 20.68 -4.91 -4.63
C GLU A 97 19.50 -4.52 -5.53
N ALA A 98 18.27 -4.92 -5.24
CA ALA A 98 17.13 -4.73 -6.13
C ALA A 98 16.96 -3.26 -6.58
N ALA A 99 16.96 -2.33 -5.62
CA ALA A 99 16.77 -0.91 -5.90
C ALA A 99 17.86 -0.28 -6.80
N LYS A 100 19.07 -0.84 -6.78
CA LYS A 100 20.24 -0.22 -7.44
C LYS A 100 20.63 -0.88 -8.77
N ILE A 101 20.09 -2.03 -9.11
CA ILE A 101 20.50 -2.82 -10.30
C ILE A 101 20.48 -1.98 -11.57
N ARG A 102 19.39 -1.28 -11.85
CA ARG A 102 19.30 -0.43 -13.06
C ARG A 102 20.32 0.69 -13.06
N TYR A 103 20.47 1.39 -11.95
CA TYR A 103 21.43 2.50 -11.83
C TYR A 103 22.89 1.99 -11.93
N ARG A 104 23.22 0.90 -11.21
CA ARG A 104 24.56 0.30 -11.17
C ARG A 104 25.01 -0.23 -12.54
N SER A 105 24.07 -0.75 -13.33
CA SER A 105 24.36 -1.26 -14.67
C SER A 105 24.25 -0.21 -15.76
N ASN A 106 24.09 1.07 -15.44
CA ASN A 106 23.88 2.15 -16.41
C ASN A 106 22.65 1.91 -17.33
N GLY A 107 21.63 1.22 -16.82
CA GLY A 107 20.41 0.90 -17.56
C GLY A 107 20.43 -0.42 -18.34
N ASP A 108 21.56 -1.12 -18.39
CA ASP A 108 21.68 -2.39 -19.12
C ASP A 108 20.83 -3.51 -18.50
N TRP A 109 20.64 -3.47 -17.19
CA TRP A 109 19.84 -4.45 -16.46
C TRP A 109 18.61 -3.82 -15.81
N SER A 110 17.57 -4.64 -15.66
CA SER A 110 16.37 -4.33 -14.90
C SER A 110 16.13 -5.41 -13.86
N CYS A 111 15.28 -5.11 -12.86
CA CYS A 111 14.92 -6.07 -11.82
C CYS A 111 13.38 -6.15 -11.71
N PRO A 112 12.72 -6.78 -12.70
CA PRO A 112 11.25 -6.86 -12.74
C PRO A 112 10.73 -7.85 -11.70
N MET A 113 10.58 -7.40 -10.47
CA MET A 113 10.08 -8.23 -9.37
C MET A 113 9.07 -7.47 -8.52
N VAL A 114 8.18 -8.21 -7.88
CA VAL A 114 7.25 -7.69 -6.87
C VAL A 114 7.59 -8.30 -5.52
N ILE A 115 7.65 -7.47 -4.49
CA ILE A 115 7.75 -7.90 -3.09
C ILE A 115 6.41 -7.59 -2.45
N ARG A 116 5.60 -8.63 -2.22
CA ARG A 116 4.30 -8.53 -1.54
C ARG A 116 4.46 -8.76 -0.05
N ALA A 117 3.82 -7.95 0.75
CA ALA A 117 3.75 -8.17 2.18
C ALA A 117 2.43 -7.62 2.76
N PRO A 118 1.69 -8.42 3.54
CA PRO A 118 0.60 -7.94 4.37
C PRO A 118 1.11 -6.96 5.43
N CYS A 119 0.49 -5.78 5.51
CA CYS A 119 0.89 -4.72 6.45
C CYS A 119 -0.28 -4.25 7.30
N GLY A 120 0.00 -3.40 8.26
CA GLY A 120 -0.98 -2.71 9.05
C GLY A 120 -1.80 -3.61 9.98
N GLY A 121 -2.78 -3.01 10.61
CA GLY A 121 -3.66 -3.69 11.54
C GLY A 121 -5.04 -3.04 11.57
N GLY A 122 -5.46 -2.66 12.71
CA GLY A 122 -6.78 -2.14 13.05
C GLY A 122 -7.19 -2.71 14.39
N VAL A 123 -8.23 -2.20 15.01
CA VAL A 123 -8.63 -2.61 16.36
C VAL A 123 -8.93 -4.11 16.45
N HIS A 124 -9.53 -4.69 15.40
CA HIS A 124 -9.98 -6.10 15.40
C HIS A 124 -9.15 -7.02 14.48
N VAL A 125 -8.16 -6.50 13.78
CA VAL A 125 -7.36 -7.25 12.79
C VAL A 125 -5.88 -6.99 13.01
N HIS A 126 -5.42 -7.09 14.25
CA HIS A 126 -4.01 -6.93 14.57
C HIS A 126 -3.40 -8.22 15.12
N GLY A 127 -2.10 -8.38 14.93
CA GLY A 127 -1.28 -9.44 15.50
C GLY A 127 -0.27 -8.90 16.52
N ALA A 128 -0.60 -7.81 17.19
CA ALA A 128 0.24 -7.11 18.15
C ALA A 128 1.62 -6.69 17.57
N LEU A 129 2.67 -6.84 18.37
CA LEU A 129 4.03 -6.33 18.16
C LEU A 129 4.65 -6.66 16.80
N TYR A 130 4.45 -7.89 16.31
CA TYR A 130 5.24 -8.45 15.20
C TYR A 130 4.42 -8.80 13.96
N HIS A 131 3.14 -8.38 13.90
CA HIS A 131 2.25 -8.73 12.80
C HIS A 131 1.33 -7.59 12.38
N SER A 132 1.66 -6.34 12.72
CA SER A 132 0.71 -5.23 12.53
C SER A 132 1.36 -3.91 12.10
N GLN A 133 2.64 -3.91 11.79
CA GLN A 133 3.35 -2.67 11.50
C GLN A 133 3.08 -2.18 10.06
N SER A 134 3.09 -0.85 9.90
CA SER A 134 3.07 -0.14 8.63
C SER A 134 4.44 0.51 8.45
N LEU A 135 5.34 -0.15 7.68
CA LEU A 135 6.76 0.21 7.53
C LEU A 135 7.07 0.85 6.17
N GLU A 136 6.07 1.24 5.41
CA GLU A 136 6.20 1.73 4.03
C GLU A 136 7.14 2.92 3.88
N ALA A 137 7.28 3.75 4.91
CA ALA A 137 8.17 4.92 4.89
C ALA A 137 9.65 4.52 4.71
N LEU A 138 10.07 3.37 5.23
CA LEU A 138 11.43 2.87 5.06
C LEU A 138 11.76 2.59 3.59
N PHE A 139 10.79 2.08 2.84
CA PHE A 139 10.93 1.74 1.42
C PHE A 139 10.71 2.96 0.53
N ALA A 140 9.77 3.85 0.89
CA ALA A 140 9.52 5.10 0.18
C ALA A 140 10.73 6.04 0.19
N HIS A 141 11.61 5.94 1.20
CA HIS A 141 12.86 6.69 1.25
C HIS A 141 13.92 6.19 0.25
N VAL A 142 13.82 4.96 -0.27
CA VAL A 142 14.84 4.33 -1.10
C VAL A 142 14.64 4.63 -2.59
N PRO A 143 15.54 5.42 -3.23
CA PRO A 143 15.50 5.62 -4.69
C PRO A 143 15.69 4.29 -5.43
N GLY A 144 14.91 4.09 -6.51
CA GLY A 144 14.92 2.87 -7.31
C GLY A 144 13.82 1.88 -6.94
N LEU A 145 13.16 2.03 -5.79
CA LEU A 145 11.95 1.27 -5.44
C LEU A 145 10.69 2.03 -5.83
N LYS A 146 9.63 1.28 -6.16
CA LYS A 146 8.25 1.75 -6.17
C LYS A 146 7.52 1.15 -4.98
N VAL A 147 6.61 1.91 -4.36
CA VAL A 147 5.88 1.45 -3.17
C VAL A 147 4.40 1.73 -3.36
N VAL A 148 3.60 0.68 -3.33
CA VAL A 148 2.17 0.68 -3.66
C VAL A 148 1.37 0.14 -2.49
N ILE A 149 0.28 0.83 -2.12
CA ILE A 149 -0.60 0.45 -1.00
C ILE A 149 -2.05 0.70 -1.42
N PRO A 150 -2.68 -0.23 -2.15
CA PRO A 150 -4.05 -0.06 -2.63
C PRO A 150 -5.08 -0.06 -1.48
N SER A 151 -6.18 0.63 -1.70
CA SER A 151 -7.26 0.77 -0.72
C SER A 151 -8.52 -0.02 -1.08
N THR A 152 -8.67 -0.47 -2.33
CA THR A 152 -9.86 -1.18 -2.82
C THR A 152 -9.51 -2.46 -3.59
N PRO A 153 -10.45 -3.43 -3.74
CA PRO A 153 -10.25 -4.62 -4.55
C PRO A 153 -9.87 -4.31 -6.00
N ALA A 154 -10.53 -3.35 -6.65
CA ALA A 154 -10.23 -2.97 -8.03
C ALA A 154 -8.82 -2.37 -8.15
N ASP A 155 -8.43 -1.47 -7.22
CA ASP A 155 -7.09 -0.91 -7.19
C ASP A 155 -6.03 -1.99 -6.86
N ALA A 156 -6.34 -2.93 -5.96
CA ALA A 156 -5.43 -4.04 -5.62
C ALA A 156 -5.14 -4.91 -6.85
N LYS A 157 -6.19 -5.33 -7.59
CA LYS A 157 -6.01 -6.04 -8.87
C LYS A 157 -5.21 -5.21 -9.86
N GLY A 158 -5.67 -3.99 -10.15
CA GLY A 158 -5.12 -3.17 -11.22
C GLY A 158 -3.67 -2.74 -10.99
N LEU A 159 -3.31 -2.42 -9.74
CA LEU A 159 -1.96 -2.06 -9.37
C LEU A 159 -1.02 -3.26 -9.30
N LEU A 160 -1.52 -4.46 -8.89
CA LEU A 160 -0.70 -5.67 -8.90
C LEU A 160 -0.36 -6.12 -10.34
N LEU A 161 -1.33 -6.05 -11.27
CA LEU A 161 -1.07 -6.26 -12.69
C LEU A 161 0.01 -5.29 -13.21
N SER A 162 -0.08 -4.01 -12.83
CA SER A 162 0.92 -3.00 -13.20
C SER A 162 2.28 -3.28 -12.58
N ALA A 163 2.32 -3.72 -11.32
CA ALA A 163 3.55 -4.04 -10.60
C ALA A 163 4.28 -5.25 -11.20
N ILE A 164 3.56 -6.32 -11.53
CA ILE A 164 4.15 -7.52 -12.16
C ILE A 164 4.74 -7.19 -13.54
N ARG A 165 4.12 -6.25 -14.27
CA ARG A 165 4.59 -5.83 -15.61
C ARG A 165 5.66 -4.75 -15.57
N ASP A 166 5.91 -4.15 -14.41
CA ASP A 166 6.93 -3.10 -14.27
C ASP A 166 8.35 -3.68 -14.48
N PRO A 167 9.25 -2.95 -15.14
CA PRO A 167 10.65 -3.39 -15.31
C PRO A 167 11.52 -3.20 -14.06
N ASP A 168 11.02 -2.50 -13.04
CA ASP A 168 11.74 -2.18 -11.82
C ASP A 168 11.07 -2.79 -10.58
N PRO A 169 11.78 -2.92 -9.45
CA PRO A 169 11.23 -3.57 -8.27
C PRO A 169 10.08 -2.75 -7.65
N VAL A 170 8.99 -3.44 -7.34
CA VAL A 170 7.81 -2.86 -6.70
C VAL A 170 7.57 -3.54 -5.36
N CYS A 171 7.57 -2.76 -4.28
CA CYS A 171 7.05 -3.15 -2.99
C CYS A 171 5.53 -2.96 -2.99
N PHE A 172 4.78 -4.04 -2.86
CA PHE A 172 3.33 -4.06 -2.91
C PHE A 172 2.79 -4.45 -1.54
N PHE A 173 2.36 -3.47 -0.76
CA PHE A 173 1.92 -3.68 0.61
C PHE A 173 0.39 -3.73 0.68
N GLU A 174 -0.11 -4.79 1.32
CA GLU A 174 -1.52 -5.13 1.37
C GLU A 174 -2.06 -4.96 2.77
N HIS A 175 -2.96 -4.00 2.98
CA HIS A 175 -3.47 -3.77 4.32
C HIS A 175 -4.40 -4.90 4.76
N LYS A 176 -4.01 -5.66 5.79
CA LYS A 176 -4.71 -6.87 6.26
C LYS A 176 -6.18 -6.66 6.62
N ALA A 177 -6.51 -5.49 7.20
CA ALA A 177 -7.89 -5.18 7.54
C ALA A 177 -8.82 -5.20 6.32
N LEU A 178 -8.31 -4.95 5.11
CA LEU A 178 -9.09 -4.90 3.88
C LEU A 178 -9.34 -6.28 3.26
N TYR A 179 -8.55 -7.30 3.61
CA TYR A 179 -8.57 -8.59 2.92
C TYR A 179 -9.97 -9.21 2.78
N ARG A 180 -10.80 -9.14 3.83
CA ARG A 180 -12.12 -9.76 3.87
C ARG A 180 -13.26 -8.80 4.23
N SER A 181 -12.93 -7.60 4.74
CA SER A 181 -13.92 -6.62 5.16
C SER A 181 -14.56 -5.87 3.98
N LEU A 182 -13.84 -5.80 2.86
CA LEU A 182 -14.24 -5.02 1.71
C LEU A 182 -14.58 -5.92 0.53
N ARG A 183 -15.71 -5.66 -0.11
CA ARG A 183 -16.16 -6.29 -1.36
C ARG A 183 -16.59 -5.21 -2.34
N GLU A 184 -16.21 -5.34 -3.59
CA GLU A 184 -16.71 -4.49 -4.67
C GLU A 184 -16.73 -5.23 -6.02
N GLU A 185 -17.38 -4.63 -7.00
CA GLU A 185 -17.31 -5.10 -8.37
C GLU A 185 -15.94 -4.75 -8.96
N VAL A 186 -15.20 -5.79 -9.35
CA VAL A 186 -13.90 -5.62 -10.00
C VAL A 186 -14.05 -5.90 -11.49
N PRO A 187 -13.53 -5.03 -12.37
CA PRO A 187 -13.58 -5.25 -13.81
C PRO A 187 -12.97 -6.59 -14.22
N GLU A 188 -13.67 -7.31 -15.10
CA GLU A 188 -13.16 -8.53 -15.71
C GLU A 188 -12.11 -8.17 -16.79
N GLY A 189 -11.15 -9.08 -17.00
CA GLY A 189 -10.08 -8.90 -17.97
C GLY A 189 -9.04 -7.86 -17.56
N GLU A 190 -8.37 -7.31 -18.53
CA GLU A 190 -7.23 -6.40 -18.32
C GLU A 190 -7.67 -5.06 -17.71
N HIS A 191 -7.57 -4.96 -16.41
CA HIS A 191 -7.81 -3.73 -15.65
C HIS A 191 -6.52 -3.30 -14.96
N ARG A 192 -5.76 -2.41 -15.59
CA ARG A 192 -4.52 -1.87 -15.00
C ARG A 192 -4.73 -0.48 -14.43
N VAL A 193 -4.18 -0.26 -13.25
CA VAL A 193 -4.08 1.06 -12.62
C VAL A 193 -2.64 1.52 -12.70
N PRO A 194 -2.36 2.73 -13.22
CA PRO A 194 -0.99 3.24 -13.32
C PRO A 194 -0.37 3.46 -11.93
N ILE A 195 0.86 2.97 -11.73
CA ILE A 195 1.65 3.28 -10.54
C ILE A 195 2.01 4.77 -10.54
N GLY A 196 1.91 5.44 -9.39
CA GLY A 196 2.18 6.87 -9.27
C GLY A 196 1.00 7.77 -9.63
N LYS A 197 -0.23 7.22 -9.72
CA LYS A 197 -1.45 8.00 -9.93
C LYS A 197 -2.43 7.81 -8.78
N SER A 198 -2.81 8.95 -8.18
CA SER A 198 -3.80 9.04 -7.12
C SER A 198 -5.23 8.96 -7.66
N ARG A 199 -6.19 8.81 -6.75
CA ARG A 199 -7.62 8.81 -7.05
C ARG A 199 -8.37 9.72 -6.07
N VAL A 200 -9.23 10.59 -6.57
CA VAL A 200 -10.21 11.28 -5.73
C VAL A 200 -11.29 10.27 -5.36
N ALA A 201 -11.23 9.77 -4.12
CA ALA A 201 -12.16 8.79 -3.58
C ALA A 201 -13.51 9.42 -3.21
N ARG A 202 -13.51 10.70 -2.79
CA ARG A 202 -14.68 11.54 -2.56
C ARG A 202 -14.36 12.96 -2.99
N ALA A 203 -15.23 13.56 -3.80
CA ALA A 203 -15.12 14.97 -4.13
C ALA A 203 -15.58 15.84 -2.95
N GLY A 204 -14.93 16.98 -2.76
CA GLY A 204 -15.28 17.99 -1.75
C GLY A 204 -14.67 19.34 -2.12
N VAL A 205 -15.06 20.40 -1.44
CA VAL A 205 -14.63 21.76 -1.77
C VAL A 205 -14.14 22.58 -0.58
N ASP A 206 -14.45 22.17 0.68
CA ASP A 206 -14.15 22.96 1.86
C ASP A 206 -12.78 22.65 2.46
N LEU A 207 -12.41 21.37 2.48
CA LEU A 207 -11.10 20.89 2.94
C LEU A 207 -10.75 19.52 2.36
N SER A 208 -9.49 19.13 2.45
CA SER A 208 -8.99 17.88 1.88
C SER A 208 -8.37 16.98 2.93
N CYS A 209 -8.62 15.67 2.77
CA CYS A 209 -7.94 14.60 3.49
C CYS A 209 -7.13 13.78 2.49
N ILE A 210 -5.80 13.80 2.60
CA ILE A 210 -4.87 13.03 1.75
C ILE A 210 -4.40 11.82 2.53
N THR A 211 -4.60 10.62 1.98
CA THR A 211 -4.36 9.37 2.69
C THR A 211 -4.11 8.19 1.73
N TYR A 212 -3.92 6.96 2.25
CA TYR A 212 -3.73 5.73 1.49
C TYR A 212 -4.07 4.48 2.31
N GLY A 213 -4.17 3.33 1.65
CA GLY A 213 -4.45 2.04 2.30
C GLY A 213 -5.80 2.02 3.03
N ALA A 214 -5.87 1.35 4.16
CA ALA A 214 -7.13 1.23 4.93
C ALA A 214 -7.63 2.58 5.46
N THR A 215 -6.73 3.52 5.74
CA THR A 215 -7.09 4.85 6.26
C THR A 215 -8.00 5.65 5.30
N VAL A 216 -8.04 5.28 4.01
CA VAL A 216 -8.99 5.86 3.04
C VAL A 216 -10.44 5.64 3.49
N HIS A 217 -10.77 4.44 3.97
CA HIS A 217 -12.14 4.11 4.41
C HIS A 217 -12.51 4.85 5.69
N GLU A 218 -11.58 5.00 6.61
CA GLU A 218 -11.77 5.79 7.83
C GLU A 218 -11.97 7.28 7.50
N ALA A 219 -11.20 7.79 6.53
CA ALA A 219 -11.35 9.17 6.05
C ALA A 219 -12.69 9.40 5.32
N LEU A 220 -13.16 8.42 4.53
CA LEU A 220 -14.47 8.47 3.87
C LEU A 220 -15.61 8.50 4.90
N ALA A 221 -15.54 7.66 5.94
CA ALA A 221 -16.54 7.64 7.01
C ALA A 221 -16.54 8.96 7.80
N ALA A 222 -15.37 9.54 8.10
CA ALA A 222 -15.27 10.86 8.72
C ALA A 222 -15.83 11.97 7.82
N ALA A 223 -15.51 11.94 6.52
CA ALA A 223 -16.02 12.90 5.53
C ALA A 223 -17.54 12.85 5.38
N GLU A 224 -18.14 11.66 5.44
CA GLU A 224 -19.60 11.51 5.43
C GLU A 224 -20.25 12.19 6.64
N ARG A 225 -19.68 12.01 7.84
CA ARG A 225 -20.17 12.67 9.07
C ARG A 225 -20.10 14.20 8.95
N LEU A 226 -18.99 14.75 8.45
CA LEU A 226 -18.86 16.19 8.24
C LEU A 226 -19.85 16.70 7.19
N GLY A 227 -20.15 15.89 6.15
CA GLY A 227 -21.14 16.23 5.12
C GLY A 227 -22.54 16.44 5.69
N HIS A 228 -22.95 15.74 6.75
CA HIS A 228 -24.20 15.97 7.45
C HIS A 228 -24.27 17.36 8.11
N ASP A 229 -23.12 17.93 8.44
CA ASP A 229 -23.00 19.28 9.02
C ASP A 229 -22.71 20.35 7.94
N GLY A 230 -22.77 19.98 6.66
CA GLY A 230 -22.58 20.88 5.53
C GLY A 230 -21.11 21.17 5.19
N ILE A 231 -20.17 20.34 5.66
CA ILE A 231 -18.72 20.47 5.36
C ILE A 231 -18.31 19.41 4.34
N GLU A 232 -17.97 19.84 3.14
CA GLU A 232 -17.62 18.94 2.04
C GLU A 232 -16.12 18.65 1.95
N VAL A 233 -15.74 17.46 2.43
CA VAL A 233 -14.34 16.98 2.46
C VAL A 233 -13.99 16.23 1.18
N GLU A 234 -12.94 16.67 0.48
CA GLU A 234 -12.31 15.87 -0.57
C GLU A 234 -11.39 14.81 0.06
N VAL A 235 -11.52 13.56 -0.37
CA VAL A 235 -10.62 12.48 0.05
C VAL A 235 -9.78 12.05 -1.15
N LEU A 236 -8.46 12.30 -1.07
CA LEU A 236 -7.48 11.89 -2.06
C LEU A 236 -6.78 10.60 -1.60
N ASP A 237 -7.00 9.53 -2.33
CA ASP A 237 -6.31 8.25 -2.14
C ASP A 237 -5.04 8.22 -2.98
N LEU A 238 -3.88 8.20 -2.33
CA LEU A 238 -2.59 8.20 -3.00
C LEU A 238 -2.30 6.91 -3.77
N ARG A 239 -2.79 5.75 -3.31
CA ARG A 239 -2.53 4.40 -3.87
C ARG A 239 -1.06 4.02 -3.97
N THR A 240 -0.20 4.99 -4.32
CA THR A 240 1.24 4.85 -4.46
C THR A 240 1.94 5.90 -3.61
N VAL A 241 2.81 5.46 -2.73
CA VAL A 241 3.60 6.36 -1.87
C VAL A 241 5.01 6.62 -2.42
N ARG A 242 5.43 5.83 -3.42
CA ARG A 242 6.64 6.07 -4.21
C ARG A 242 6.45 5.52 -5.63
N PRO A 243 6.50 6.33 -6.72
CA PRO A 243 6.50 7.80 -6.66
C PRO A 243 5.16 8.38 -6.19
N LEU A 244 5.19 9.53 -5.53
CA LEU A 244 3.98 10.29 -5.20
C LEU A 244 3.42 10.97 -6.45
N ASP A 245 2.10 11.05 -6.56
CA ASP A 245 1.41 11.88 -7.56
C ASP A 245 1.38 13.34 -7.11
N ARG A 246 2.53 14.03 -7.27
CA ARG A 246 2.69 15.44 -6.87
C ARG A 246 1.63 16.35 -7.50
N GLU A 247 1.25 16.10 -8.76
CA GLU A 247 0.26 16.89 -9.47
C GLU A 247 -1.11 16.82 -8.78
N ALA A 248 -1.57 15.62 -8.42
CA ALA A 248 -2.83 15.42 -7.72
C ALA A 248 -2.80 16.03 -6.31
N ILE A 249 -1.70 15.85 -5.56
CA ILE A 249 -1.50 16.45 -4.22
C ILE A 249 -1.63 17.97 -4.30
N ILE A 250 -0.92 18.60 -5.24
CA ILE A 250 -0.92 20.05 -5.43
C ILE A 250 -2.30 20.55 -5.87
N ALA A 251 -2.96 19.84 -6.82
CA ALA A 251 -4.28 20.21 -7.29
C ALA A 251 -5.33 20.17 -6.17
N THR A 252 -5.32 19.10 -5.35
CA THR A 252 -6.18 18.93 -4.19
C THR A 252 -5.95 20.04 -3.14
N ALA A 253 -4.68 20.32 -2.81
CA ALA A 253 -4.34 21.35 -1.84
C ALA A 253 -4.74 22.77 -2.30
N ARG A 254 -4.51 23.11 -3.57
CA ARG A 254 -4.91 24.40 -4.14
C ARG A 254 -6.41 24.59 -4.23
N LYS A 255 -7.14 23.49 -4.41
CA LYS A 255 -8.61 23.51 -4.51
C LYS A 255 -9.28 23.93 -3.22
N THR A 256 -8.79 23.42 -2.07
CA THR A 256 -9.49 23.55 -0.79
C THR A 256 -8.80 24.50 0.20
N GLY A 257 -7.51 24.78 0.02
CA GLY A 257 -6.72 25.64 0.92
C GLY A 257 -6.49 25.06 2.33
N LYS A 258 -7.18 23.97 2.70
CA LYS A 258 -7.14 23.35 4.03
C LYS A 258 -6.86 21.85 3.88
N VAL A 259 -5.72 21.38 4.39
CA VAL A 259 -5.23 20.02 4.14
C VAL A 259 -4.93 19.28 5.44
N LEU A 260 -5.55 18.10 5.60
CA LEU A 260 -5.16 17.08 6.55
C LEU A 260 -4.45 15.94 5.77
N VAL A 261 -3.28 15.52 6.24
CA VAL A 261 -2.62 14.30 5.77
C VAL A 261 -2.69 13.25 6.87
N CYS A 262 -3.25 12.07 6.59
CA CYS A 262 -3.36 11.02 7.59
C CYS A 262 -2.95 9.64 7.06
N HIS A 263 -2.40 8.79 7.94
CA HIS A 263 -2.00 7.42 7.65
C HIS A 263 -1.83 6.60 8.93
N GLU A 264 -1.92 5.29 8.84
CA GLU A 264 -1.79 4.39 10.00
C GLU A 264 -0.37 4.34 10.56
N ALA A 265 0.66 4.42 9.71
CA ALA A 265 2.06 4.43 10.13
C ALA A 265 2.34 5.54 11.17
N ASN A 266 3.45 5.40 11.90
CA ASN A 266 3.89 6.40 12.86
C ASN A 266 3.97 7.79 12.23
N LEU A 267 3.57 8.81 12.99
CA LEU A 267 3.51 10.20 12.51
C LEU A 267 4.91 10.75 12.21
N ALA A 268 5.90 10.41 13.05
CA ALA A 268 7.27 10.86 12.85
C ALA A 268 7.91 10.18 11.64
N VAL A 269 8.47 10.99 10.75
CA VAL A 269 9.17 10.53 9.53
C VAL A 269 8.32 9.63 8.60
N GLY A 270 7.00 9.61 8.80
CA GLY A 270 6.08 8.89 7.91
C GLY A 270 5.90 9.60 6.56
N VAL A 271 5.32 8.90 5.59
CA VAL A 271 5.05 9.42 4.23
C VAL A 271 4.27 10.73 4.26
N GLY A 272 3.37 10.91 5.23
CA GLY A 272 2.62 12.15 5.41
C GLY A 272 3.48 13.38 5.70
N ALA A 273 4.71 13.22 6.16
CA ALA A 273 5.64 14.33 6.32
C ALA A 273 6.12 14.88 4.97
N GLU A 274 6.41 13.99 4.01
CA GLU A 274 6.76 14.38 2.64
C GLU A 274 5.58 15.03 1.92
N VAL A 275 4.38 14.47 2.04
CA VAL A 275 3.16 15.07 1.47
C VAL A 275 2.93 16.47 2.03
N ALA A 276 3.07 16.65 3.35
CA ALA A 276 2.93 17.96 4.00
C ALA A 276 4.02 18.96 3.52
N ALA A 277 5.25 18.50 3.30
CA ALA A 277 6.31 19.33 2.75
C ALA A 277 5.99 19.78 1.32
N ILE A 278 5.55 18.87 0.45
CA ILE A 278 5.11 19.20 -0.93
C ILE A 278 4.02 20.27 -0.90
N VAL A 279 2.99 20.11 -0.05
CA VAL A 279 1.90 21.10 0.07
C VAL A 279 2.43 22.43 0.57
N ALA A 280 3.32 22.44 1.58
CA ALA A 280 3.87 23.66 2.13
C ALA A 280 4.78 24.41 1.12
N GLU A 281 5.56 23.70 0.32
CA GLU A 281 6.44 24.30 -0.69
C GLU A 281 5.67 24.83 -1.90
N GLU A 282 4.72 24.06 -2.42
CA GLU A 282 4.07 24.32 -3.70
C GLU A 282 2.77 25.12 -3.60
N CYS A 283 2.14 25.11 -2.40
CA CYS A 283 0.82 25.70 -2.21
C CYS A 283 0.75 26.72 -1.06
N PHE A 284 1.89 27.17 -0.51
CA PHE A 284 1.91 28.05 0.67
C PHE A 284 0.98 29.27 0.55
N GLN A 285 0.93 29.91 -0.61
CA GLN A 285 0.11 31.11 -0.86
C GLN A 285 -1.39 30.80 -1.03
N GLN A 286 -1.77 29.55 -1.20
CA GLN A 286 -3.15 29.10 -1.36
C GLN A 286 -3.70 28.46 -0.07
N LEU A 287 -2.88 28.36 0.98
CA LEU A 287 -3.29 27.74 2.24
C LEU A 287 -4.06 28.73 3.12
N ASP A 288 -5.24 28.35 3.54
CA ASP A 288 -6.07 29.07 4.50
C ASP A 288 -5.87 28.58 5.94
N ALA A 289 -5.10 27.51 6.13
CA ALA A 289 -4.78 26.92 7.42
C ALA A 289 -3.41 26.23 7.40
N PRO A 290 -2.76 25.97 8.55
CA PRO A 290 -1.59 25.12 8.61
C PRO A 290 -1.91 23.70 8.08
N VAL A 291 -0.99 23.08 7.33
CA VAL A 291 -1.11 21.68 6.96
C VAL A 291 -1.11 20.82 8.22
N MET A 292 -2.21 20.12 8.48
CA MET A 292 -2.32 19.24 9.63
C MET A 292 -1.93 17.81 9.28
N ARG A 293 -1.37 17.08 10.24
CA ARG A 293 -1.04 15.66 10.10
C ARG A 293 -1.67 14.85 11.23
N LEU A 294 -2.06 13.61 10.91
CA LEU A 294 -2.54 12.62 11.86
C LEU A 294 -1.96 11.26 11.49
N GLY A 295 -1.37 10.55 12.43
CA GLY A 295 -0.72 9.26 12.23
C GLY A 295 -0.65 8.46 13.51
N GLY A 296 -0.09 7.25 13.42
CA GLY A 296 0.16 6.41 14.58
C GLY A 296 0.99 7.13 15.64
N PRO A 297 0.71 6.91 16.92
CA PRO A 297 1.46 7.53 18.01
C PRO A 297 2.90 7.01 18.07
N GLU A 298 3.77 7.74 18.79
CA GLU A 298 5.19 7.41 19.01
C GLU A 298 5.34 6.27 20.04
N VAL A 299 4.79 5.11 19.72
CA VAL A 299 4.90 3.87 20.52
C VAL A 299 5.48 2.78 19.64
N PRO A 300 6.35 1.91 20.18
CA PRO A 300 7.11 0.96 19.36
C PRO A 300 6.28 -0.19 18.75
N ALA A 301 5.00 -0.31 19.12
CA ALA A 301 4.14 -1.39 18.60
C ALA A 301 2.65 -1.13 18.81
N ILE A 302 1.82 -1.73 17.96
CA ILE A 302 0.38 -1.81 18.18
C ILE A 302 0.11 -2.74 19.38
N PRO A 303 -0.64 -2.28 20.39
CA PRO A 303 -0.98 -3.09 21.56
C PRO A 303 -1.86 -4.29 21.21
N PHE A 304 -1.73 -5.38 21.98
CA PHE A 304 -2.58 -6.56 21.80
C PHE A 304 -3.99 -6.38 22.40
N ALA A 305 -4.11 -5.68 23.52
CA ALA A 305 -5.39 -5.48 24.17
C ALA A 305 -6.26 -4.47 23.39
N GLU A 306 -7.49 -4.87 23.03
CA GLU A 306 -8.41 -4.04 22.24
C GLU A 306 -8.58 -2.60 22.78
N PRO A 307 -8.77 -2.33 24.09
CA PRO A 307 -8.91 -0.96 24.58
C PRO A 307 -7.66 -0.10 24.32
N LEU A 308 -6.48 -0.70 24.28
CA LEU A 308 -5.24 0.01 23.95
C LEU A 308 -5.08 0.16 22.44
N ALA A 309 -5.51 -0.84 21.65
CA ALA A 309 -5.53 -0.76 20.19
C ALA A 309 -6.49 0.36 19.71
N GLU A 310 -7.65 0.55 20.35
CA GLU A 310 -8.57 1.67 20.09
C GLU A 310 -7.89 3.03 20.31
N VAL A 311 -7.06 3.15 21.35
CA VAL A 311 -6.28 4.37 21.59
C VAL A 311 -5.18 4.56 20.54
N TYR A 312 -4.56 3.47 20.08
CA TYR A 312 -3.46 3.50 19.10
C TYR A 312 -3.98 3.75 17.67
N CYS A 313 -4.92 2.93 17.20
CA CYS A 313 -5.36 2.93 15.79
C CYS A 313 -6.10 4.22 15.42
N LEU A 314 -5.96 4.62 14.17
CA LEU A 314 -6.77 5.68 13.58
C LEU A 314 -8.14 5.11 13.22
N GLY A 315 -9.17 5.71 13.82
CA GLY A 315 -10.56 5.48 13.44
C GLY A 315 -11.20 6.75 12.90
N PRO A 316 -12.41 6.65 12.36
CA PRO A 316 -13.11 7.80 11.78
C PRO A 316 -13.36 8.93 12.79
N GLU A 317 -13.50 8.62 14.10
CA GLU A 317 -13.70 9.62 15.16
C GLU A 317 -12.50 10.56 15.31
N LYS A 318 -11.27 10.01 15.26
CA LYS A 318 -10.04 10.79 15.37
C LYS A 318 -9.83 11.66 14.15
N ILE A 319 -10.15 11.12 12.96
CA ILE A 319 -10.06 11.85 11.69
C ILE A 319 -11.13 12.95 11.67
N ASP A 320 -12.38 12.66 12.03
CA ASP A 320 -13.47 13.63 12.14
C ASP A 320 -13.09 14.81 13.06
N ALA A 321 -12.62 14.51 14.27
CA ALA A 321 -12.20 15.54 15.21
C ALA A 321 -11.08 16.43 14.64
N LYS A 322 -10.13 15.83 13.91
CA LYS A 322 -9.01 16.58 13.28
C LYS A 322 -9.47 17.42 12.10
N LEU A 323 -10.39 16.90 11.28
CA LEU A 323 -11.01 17.65 10.18
C LEU A 323 -11.85 18.83 10.68
N ARG A 324 -12.63 18.66 11.77
CA ARG A 324 -13.36 19.77 12.42
C ARG A 324 -12.42 20.84 12.96
N GLN A 325 -11.31 20.44 13.57
CA GLN A 325 -10.28 21.40 14.00
C GLN A 325 -9.74 22.19 12.80
N LEU A 326 -9.50 21.54 11.67
CA LEU A 326 -9.04 22.17 10.44
C LEU A 326 -10.11 23.07 9.81
N ALA A 327 -11.38 22.68 9.85
CA ALA A 327 -12.50 23.46 9.32
C ALA A 327 -12.68 24.79 10.07
N ALA A 328 -12.30 24.85 11.35
CA ALA A 328 -12.45 26.03 12.20
C ALA A 328 -11.47 27.17 11.90
N TYR A 329 -10.45 26.95 11.07
CA TYR A 329 -9.59 28.00 10.56
C TYR A 329 -10.32 28.82 9.50
#